data_ee6ce6a16432bd8469012645b345c8ea
#
_entry.id   ee6ce6a16432bd8469012645b345c8ea
#
_cell.length_a   1.000
_cell.length_b   1.000
_cell.length_c   1.000
_cell.angle_alpha   90.00
_cell.angle_beta   90.00
_cell.angle_gamma   90.00
#
_symmetry.space_group_name_H-M   'P 1'
#
loop_
_entity.id
_entity.type
_entity.pdbx_description
1 polymer ?
#
loop_
_entity_poly.entity_id
_entity_poly.type
_entity_poly.pdbx_seq_one_letter_code
_entity_poly.pdbx_strand_id
1 'polypeptide(L)'
;MNSAPDQVICRRHRITVEVHLQARSKSRGRAWIWALALAVGTLAAAHATAALDVIAAQTLARQSRCLECHTVYQKKIGPAWKDVAGKYHGAPDAAQRLYLHVTTGRKAKFDDGHEEDHPIVKTRDANRIGNLVNWILALPVAAPVDVKAAETLARQSRCLKCHAVDVKKEGPAWKDVAAKYLGSLGAEDKLYRHVTTGRKARSDDGHEESHPIVKTRDPDRINNLVNWILSLK
;
A
#
# COMPACT_ATOMS: atom_id res chain seq x y z
N MET A 1 9.60 -55.54 -14.13
CA MET A 1 10.22 -54.76 -15.23
C MET A 1 10.32 -53.33 -14.75
N ASN A 2 11.57 -52.94 -14.50
CA ASN A 2 11.96 -51.65 -13.91
C ASN A 2 11.76 -50.50 -14.88
N SER A 3 11.35 -49.36 -14.41
CA SER A 3 11.80 -48.04 -14.96
C SER A 3 11.77 -47.01 -13.86
N ALA A 4 12.95 -46.50 -13.53
CA ALA A 4 13.22 -45.43 -12.58
C ALA A 4 12.94 -44.05 -13.20
N PRO A 5 12.68 -43.00 -12.39
CA PRO A 5 12.50 -41.63 -12.89
C PRO A 5 13.83 -40.89 -13.08
N ASP A 6 13.91 -40.14 -14.16
CA ASP A 6 15.01 -39.29 -14.58
C ASP A 6 15.29 -38.16 -13.54
N GLN A 7 16.55 -38.17 -13.09
CA GLN A 7 17.11 -37.04 -12.31
C GLN A 7 17.66 -35.98 -13.27
N VAL A 8 17.04 -34.79 -13.24
CA VAL A 8 17.55 -33.59 -13.91
C VAL A 8 18.68 -32.99 -13.06
N ILE A 9 19.92 -33.18 -13.51
CA ILE A 9 21.12 -32.62 -12.89
C ILE A 9 21.27 -31.17 -13.35
N CYS A 10 21.08 -30.23 -12.44
CA CYS A 10 21.37 -28.82 -12.66
C CYS A 10 22.88 -28.55 -12.55
N ARG A 11 23.58 -28.43 -13.69
CA ARG A 11 25.00 -28.05 -13.74
C ARG A 11 25.16 -26.57 -13.40
N ARG A 12 25.78 -26.28 -12.27
CA ARG A 12 26.33 -24.96 -11.94
C ARG A 12 27.55 -24.69 -12.82
N HIS A 13 27.46 -23.72 -13.73
CA HIS A 13 28.63 -23.14 -14.36
C HIS A 13 29.31 -22.17 -13.41
N ARG A 14 30.49 -22.54 -12.96
CA ARG A 14 31.42 -21.70 -12.21
C ARG A 14 32.28 -20.96 -13.24
N ILE A 15 32.08 -19.66 -13.40
CA ILE A 15 32.93 -18.82 -14.23
C ILE A 15 34.10 -18.39 -13.35
N THR A 16 35.25 -18.98 -13.59
CA THR A 16 36.55 -18.50 -13.02
C THR A 16 37.13 -17.46 -13.96
N VAL A 17 37.24 -16.24 -13.47
CA VAL A 17 37.99 -15.17 -14.16
C VAL A 17 39.42 -15.24 -13.69
N GLU A 18 40.30 -15.76 -14.53
CA GLU A 18 41.76 -15.69 -14.33
C GLU A 18 42.27 -14.30 -14.76
N VAL A 19 42.79 -13.56 -13.81
CA VAL A 19 43.46 -12.30 -14.06
C VAL A 19 44.94 -12.61 -14.26
N HIS A 20 45.43 -12.58 -15.53
CA HIS A 20 46.85 -12.67 -15.83
C HIS A 20 47.55 -11.34 -15.51
N LEU A 21 48.32 -11.36 -14.41
CA LEU A 21 49.32 -10.33 -14.11
C LEU A 21 50.60 -10.62 -14.90
N GLN A 22 50.83 -9.89 -16.00
CA GLN A 22 52.16 -9.85 -16.64
C GLN A 22 52.97 -8.73 -16.04
N ALA A 23 53.95 -9.11 -15.23
CA ALA A 23 55.01 -8.23 -14.83
C ALA A 23 56.07 -8.16 -15.93
N ARG A 24 56.38 -6.99 -16.45
CA ARG A 24 57.67 -6.73 -17.16
C ARG A 24 58.32 -5.46 -16.66
N SER A 25 59.49 -5.70 -16.19
CA SER A 25 60.55 -4.89 -15.63
C SER A 25 61.24 -3.93 -16.60
N LYS A 26 61.75 -2.88 -15.97
CA LYS A 26 62.95 -2.06 -16.26
C LYS A 26 62.75 -0.79 -17.10
N SER A 27 62.90 0.37 -16.48
CA SER A 27 64.14 1.15 -16.64
C SER A 27 64.16 2.41 -15.75
N ARG A 28 65.36 2.77 -15.35
CA ARG A 28 65.78 3.82 -14.43
C ARG A 28 65.39 5.22 -14.92
N GLY A 29 64.96 6.08 -13.98
CA GLY A 29 64.86 7.52 -14.21
C GLY A 29 64.45 8.24 -12.92
N ARG A 30 65.42 8.94 -12.32
CA ARG A 30 65.28 9.78 -11.11
C ARG A 30 64.39 10.96 -11.42
N ALA A 31 63.28 11.13 -10.69
CA ALA A 31 62.74 12.46 -10.39
C ALA A 31 61.76 12.33 -9.20
N TRP A 32 62.06 13.01 -8.13
CA TRP A 32 61.27 13.16 -6.94
C TRP A 32 60.12 14.12 -7.24
N ILE A 33 58.90 13.63 -7.29
CA ILE A 33 57.73 14.48 -7.19
C ILE A 33 56.79 13.81 -6.20
N TRP A 34 56.58 14.46 -5.07
CA TRP A 34 55.60 14.14 -4.06
C TRP A 34 54.21 14.34 -4.67
N ALA A 35 53.49 13.26 -4.97
CA ALA A 35 52.08 13.31 -5.29
C ALA A 35 51.33 12.72 -4.09
N LEU A 36 50.87 13.59 -3.18
CA LEU A 36 49.86 13.30 -2.21
C LEU A 36 48.56 12.98 -2.95
N ALA A 37 48.25 11.71 -3.16
CA ALA A 37 46.96 11.26 -3.60
C ALA A 37 46.02 11.34 -2.41
N LEU A 38 45.25 12.43 -2.29
CA LEU A 38 44.06 12.55 -1.47
C LEU A 38 43.03 11.58 -2.02
N ALA A 39 42.94 10.38 -1.43
CA ALA A 39 41.83 9.50 -1.60
C ALA A 39 40.63 10.12 -0.86
N VAL A 40 39.87 10.94 -1.56
CA VAL A 40 38.54 11.37 -1.10
C VAL A 40 37.63 10.16 -1.25
N GLY A 41 37.60 9.35 -0.20
CA GLY A 41 36.60 8.31 -0.06
C GLY A 41 35.22 8.97 0.08
N THR A 42 34.46 9.04 -0.98
CA THR A 42 33.02 9.35 -0.90
C THR A 42 32.36 8.23 -0.16
N LEU A 43 32.17 8.40 1.16
CA LEU A 43 31.20 7.60 1.90
C LEU A 43 29.81 7.94 1.32
N ALA A 44 29.38 7.19 0.34
CA ALA A 44 27.97 7.11 -0.02
C ALA A 44 27.25 6.52 1.21
N ALA A 45 26.75 7.40 2.08
CA ALA A 45 25.84 6.99 3.12
C ALA A 45 24.61 6.39 2.43
N ALA A 46 24.59 5.07 2.34
CA ALA A 46 23.38 4.35 1.95
C ALA A 46 22.33 4.67 3.03
N HIS A 47 21.45 5.61 2.71
CA HIS A 47 20.26 5.81 3.51
C HIS A 47 19.41 4.56 3.34
N ALA A 48 19.57 3.61 4.26
CA ALA A 48 18.64 2.50 4.37
C ALA A 48 17.27 3.11 4.64
N THR A 49 16.45 3.20 3.61
CA THR A 49 15.03 3.51 3.77
C THR A 49 14.44 2.38 4.60
N ALA A 50 14.14 2.66 5.85
CA ALA A 50 13.48 1.68 6.72
C ALA A 50 12.23 1.17 5.99
N ALA A 51 12.09 -0.15 5.89
CA ALA A 51 10.93 -0.76 5.26
C ALA A 51 9.66 -0.24 5.96
N LEU A 52 8.64 0.11 5.17
CA LEU A 52 7.37 0.60 5.68
C LEU A 52 6.68 -0.48 6.53
N ASP A 53 6.52 -0.21 7.82
CA ASP A 53 5.75 -1.06 8.73
C ASP A 53 4.29 -0.59 8.79
N VAL A 54 3.46 -1.21 7.97
CA VAL A 54 2.03 -0.91 7.86
C VAL A 54 1.29 -1.18 9.18
N ILE A 55 1.64 -2.25 9.88
CA ILE A 55 0.99 -2.63 11.14
C ILE A 55 1.28 -1.62 12.23
N ALA A 56 2.54 -1.19 12.37
CA ALA A 56 2.93 -0.17 13.32
C ALA A 56 2.29 1.19 13.00
N ALA A 57 2.22 1.57 11.72
CA ALA A 57 1.55 2.80 11.28
C ALA A 57 0.06 2.79 11.64
N GLN A 58 -0.64 1.71 11.32
CA GLN A 58 -2.06 1.53 11.65
C GLN A 58 -2.31 1.51 13.16
N THR A 59 -1.41 0.91 13.92
CA THR A 59 -1.48 0.87 15.38
C THR A 59 -1.36 2.27 15.96
N LEU A 60 -0.39 3.08 15.49
CA LEU A 60 -0.25 4.46 15.92
C LEU A 60 -1.47 5.30 15.57
N ALA A 61 -2.05 5.11 14.38
CA ALA A 61 -3.27 5.79 13.96
C ALA A 61 -4.44 5.51 14.91
N ARG A 62 -4.64 4.26 15.35
CA ARG A 62 -5.66 3.90 16.34
C ARG A 62 -5.37 4.53 17.71
N GLN A 63 -4.14 4.39 18.20
CA GLN A 63 -3.72 4.96 19.50
C GLN A 63 -3.90 6.47 19.55
N SER A 64 -3.70 7.15 18.40
CA SER A 64 -3.85 8.60 18.29
C SER A 64 -5.28 9.03 17.95
N ARG A 65 -6.24 8.09 17.87
CA ARG A 65 -7.66 8.35 17.59
C ARG A 65 -7.92 8.96 16.21
N CYS A 66 -6.97 8.86 15.28
CA CYS A 66 -7.11 9.42 13.93
C CYS A 66 -8.34 8.88 13.19
N LEU A 67 -8.73 7.63 13.47
CA LEU A 67 -9.86 6.96 12.82
C LEU A 67 -11.24 7.45 13.29
N GLU A 68 -11.30 8.31 14.31
CA GLU A 68 -12.54 8.96 14.68
C GLU A 68 -13.01 9.94 13.60
N CYS A 69 -12.05 10.62 12.96
CA CYS A 69 -12.30 11.61 11.93
C CYS A 69 -11.94 11.14 10.50
N HIS A 70 -10.99 10.22 10.36
CA HIS A 70 -10.52 9.75 9.06
C HIS A 70 -10.84 8.28 8.78
N THR A 71 -10.97 7.96 7.51
CA THR A 71 -10.86 6.58 7.02
C THR A 71 -9.77 6.50 5.94
N VAL A 72 -9.43 5.29 5.53
CA VAL A 72 -8.44 5.12 4.44
C VAL A 72 -9.06 5.50 3.10
N TYR A 73 -10.29 5.08 2.83
CA TYR A 73 -10.89 5.12 1.48
C TYR A 73 -12.06 6.07 1.33
N GLN A 74 -12.73 6.47 2.40
CA GLN A 74 -13.91 7.29 2.35
C GLN A 74 -13.75 8.55 3.19
N LYS A 75 -14.28 9.68 2.71
CA LYS A 75 -14.41 10.88 3.53
C LYS A 75 -15.35 10.60 4.71
N LYS A 76 -14.93 11.00 5.90
CA LYS A 76 -15.72 10.97 7.12
C LYS A 76 -15.90 12.42 7.61
N ILE A 77 -15.43 12.77 8.78
CA ILE A 77 -15.31 14.16 9.24
C ILE A 77 -14.13 14.81 8.50
N GLY A 78 -12.97 14.15 8.54
CA GLY A 78 -11.78 14.52 7.77
C GLY A 78 -11.72 13.81 6.40
N PRO A 79 -10.79 14.22 5.52
CA PRO A 79 -10.61 13.60 4.21
C PRO A 79 -10.19 12.13 4.33
N ALA A 80 -10.51 11.33 3.32
CA ALA A 80 -9.94 9.99 3.20
C ALA A 80 -8.42 10.06 3.05
N TRP A 81 -7.68 9.16 3.66
CA TRP A 81 -6.21 9.21 3.57
C TRP A 81 -5.67 8.95 2.17
N LYS A 82 -6.38 8.17 1.33
CA LYS A 82 -6.05 8.05 -0.11
C LYS A 82 -6.12 9.41 -0.82
N ASP A 83 -7.07 10.27 -0.42
CA ASP A 83 -7.22 11.60 -1.02
C ASP A 83 -6.11 12.53 -0.52
N VAL A 84 -5.69 12.35 0.75
CA VAL A 84 -4.49 13.02 1.29
C VAL A 84 -3.25 12.59 0.53
N ALA A 85 -3.05 11.28 0.29
CA ALA A 85 -1.95 10.76 -0.53
C ALA A 85 -1.97 11.38 -1.93
N GLY A 86 -3.14 11.42 -2.58
CA GLY A 86 -3.33 12.03 -3.90
C GLY A 86 -2.98 13.52 -3.93
N LYS A 87 -3.41 14.28 -2.91
CA LYS A 87 -3.10 15.71 -2.78
C LYS A 87 -1.59 15.99 -2.69
N TYR A 88 -0.84 15.08 -2.08
CA TYR A 88 0.61 15.23 -1.89
C TYR A 88 1.44 14.49 -2.95
N HIS A 89 0.80 13.78 -3.86
CA HIS A 89 1.49 13.01 -4.89
C HIS A 89 2.45 13.87 -5.70
N GLY A 90 3.71 13.45 -5.79
CA GLY A 90 4.76 14.17 -6.51
C GLY A 90 5.31 15.42 -5.82
N ALA A 91 4.79 15.84 -4.66
CA ALA A 91 5.33 16.97 -3.92
C ALA A 91 6.59 16.56 -3.14
N PRO A 92 7.75 17.22 -3.37
CA PRO A 92 9.01 16.84 -2.74
C PRO A 92 9.02 17.02 -1.21
N ASP A 93 8.18 17.89 -0.69
CA ASP A 93 8.04 18.22 0.73
C ASP A 93 6.83 17.53 1.41
N ALA A 94 6.17 16.60 0.71
CA ALA A 94 4.96 15.93 1.17
C ALA A 94 5.08 15.35 2.58
N ALA A 95 6.15 14.58 2.82
CA ALA A 95 6.38 13.93 4.11
C ALA A 95 6.58 14.95 5.23
N GLN A 96 7.35 16.00 4.99
CA GLN A 96 7.58 17.06 5.97
C GLN A 96 6.29 17.81 6.30
N ARG A 97 5.51 18.17 5.30
CA ARG A 97 4.25 18.91 5.49
C ARG A 97 3.24 18.09 6.27
N LEU A 98 3.11 16.81 5.93
CA LEU A 98 2.19 15.91 6.64
C LEU A 98 2.68 15.62 8.07
N TYR A 99 4.00 15.45 8.26
CA TYR A 99 4.61 15.31 9.59
C TYR A 99 4.29 16.52 10.48
N LEU A 100 4.51 17.72 9.98
CA LEU A 100 4.17 18.97 10.71
C LEU A 100 2.67 19.05 11.01
N HIS A 101 1.81 18.67 10.06
CA HIS A 101 0.37 18.71 10.26
C HIS A 101 -0.07 17.82 11.44
N VAL A 102 0.45 16.60 11.54
CA VAL A 102 0.06 15.65 12.59
C VAL A 102 0.77 15.89 13.94
N THR A 103 1.82 16.72 13.97
CA THR A 103 2.59 16.98 15.21
C THR A 103 2.36 18.36 15.83
N THR A 104 1.90 19.34 15.04
CA THR A 104 1.76 20.73 15.51
C THR A 104 0.32 21.18 15.66
N GLY A 105 -0.66 20.36 15.32
CA GLY A 105 -2.07 20.73 15.43
C GLY A 105 -2.48 21.88 14.51
N ARG A 106 -1.97 21.89 13.27
CA ARG A 106 -2.35 22.93 12.30
C ARG A 106 -3.86 22.97 12.09
N LYS A 107 -4.39 24.16 11.86
CA LYS A 107 -5.82 24.33 11.58
C LYS A 107 -6.29 23.39 10.46
N ALA A 108 -7.35 22.67 10.73
CA ALA A 108 -8.11 21.91 9.77
C ALA A 108 -9.38 22.69 9.43
N LYS A 109 -9.63 22.88 8.13
CA LYS A 109 -10.85 23.54 7.65
C LYS A 109 -11.89 22.49 7.30
N PHE A 110 -13.08 22.64 7.82
CA PHE A 110 -14.24 21.79 7.60
C PHE A 110 -15.11 22.29 6.44
N ASP A 111 -16.03 21.43 5.98
CA ASP A 111 -16.88 21.74 4.81
C ASP A 111 -17.86 22.91 5.07
N ASP A 112 -18.26 23.12 6.31
CA ASP A 112 -19.10 24.25 6.73
C ASP A 112 -18.31 25.57 6.90
N GLY A 113 -17.00 25.52 6.68
CA GLY A 113 -16.11 26.67 6.72
C GLY A 113 -15.47 26.95 8.08
N HIS A 114 -15.90 26.28 9.17
CA HIS A 114 -15.22 26.45 10.46
C HIS A 114 -13.83 25.80 10.46
N GLU A 115 -12.98 26.26 11.37
CA GLU A 115 -11.61 25.76 11.52
C GLU A 115 -11.36 25.35 12.96
N GLU A 116 -10.79 24.16 13.15
CA GLU A 116 -10.35 23.65 14.43
C GLU A 116 -8.88 23.24 14.39
N ASP A 117 -8.25 23.16 15.56
CA ASP A 117 -6.92 22.59 15.68
C ASP A 117 -6.97 21.08 15.41
N HIS A 118 -6.18 20.62 14.46
CA HIS A 118 -6.09 19.19 14.16
C HIS A 118 -5.47 18.45 15.36
N PRO A 119 -6.09 17.35 15.85
CA PRO A 119 -5.51 16.58 16.92
C PRO A 119 -4.11 16.06 16.59
N ILE A 120 -3.18 16.16 17.55
CA ILE A 120 -1.81 15.69 17.36
C ILE A 120 -1.65 14.20 17.67
N VAL A 121 -0.67 13.58 17.03
CA VAL A 121 -0.35 12.17 17.26
C VAL A 121 0.18 11.95 18.69
N LYS A 122 -0.23 10.83 19.33
CA LYS A 122 0.09 10.49 20.73
C LYS A 122 1.48 9.86 20.89
N THR A 123 2.50 10.43 20.28
CA THR A 123 3.90 10.05 20.47
C THR A 123 4.82 11.18 20.06
N ARG A 124 6.05 11.19 20.59
CA ARG A 124 7.15 12.07 20.16
C ARG A 124 8.24 11.32 19.39
N ASP A 125 8.07 10.02 19.21
CA ASP A 125 9.02 9.18 18.46
C ASP A 125 8.93 9.52 16.97
N ALA A 126 9.96 10.19 16.46
CA ALA A 126 10.02 10.64 15.07
C ALA A 126 9.96 9.49 14.05
N ASN A 127 10.51 8.31 14.40
CA ASN A 127 10.47 7.16 13.50
C ASN A 127 9.06 6.59 13.37
N ARG A 128 8.34 6.49 14.48
CA ARG A 128 6.95 6.04 14.47
C ARG A 128 6.04 7.02 13.73
N ILE A 129 6.25 8.32 13.93
CA ILE A 129 5.50 9.36 13.20
C ILE A 129 5.85 9.32 11.72
N GLY A 130 7.13 9.23 11.38
CA GLY A 130 7.60 9.11 10.00
C GLY A 130 7.01 7.88 9.29
N ASN A 131 6.96 6.73 9.98
CA ASN A 131 6.34 5.52 9.45
C ASN A 131 4.83 5.71 9.18
N LEU A 132 4.08 6.36 10.07
CA LEU A 132 2.68 6.70 9.86
C LEU A 132 2.49 7.61 8.64
N VAL A 133 3.29 8.67 8.54
CA VAL A 133 3.27 9.63 7.44
C VAL A 133 3.56 8.94 6.11
N ASN A 134 4.63 8.13 6.07
CA ASN A 134 5.03 7.40 4.87
C ASN A 134 3.96 6.37 4.46
N TRP A 135 3.32 5.71 5.43
CA TRP A 135 2.21 4.81 5.13
C TRP A 135 1.03 5.56 4.48
N ILE A 136 0.62 6.71 5.02
CA ILE A 136 -0.45 7.52 4.43
C ILE A 136 -0.09 7.94 3.01
N LEU A 137 1.15 8.41 2.78
CA LEU A 137 1.61 8.85 1.47
C LEU A 137 1.81 7.71 0.46
N ALA A 138 2.05 6.50 0.94
CA ALA A 138 2.16 5.29 0.12
C ALA A 138 0.81 4.63 -0.20
N LEU A 139 -0.29 5.16 0.34
CA LEU A 139 -1.60 4.67 -0.05
C LEU A 139 -1.80 4.85 -1.55
N PRO A 140 -2.37 3.85 -2.23
CA PRO A 140 -2.59 3.95 -3.66
C PRO A 140 -3.44 5.19 -3.93
N VAL A 141 -2.88 6.08 -4.72
CA VAL A 141 -3.63 7.18 -5.34
C VAL A 141 -4.56 6.49 -6.33
N ALA A 142 -5.75 6.14 -5.84
CA ALA A 142 -6.71 5.45 -6.68
C ALA A 142 -7.00 6.33 -7.90
N ALA A 143 -6.80 5.80 -9.07
CA ALA A 143 -7.46 6.33 -10.25
C ALA A 143 -8.96 6.55 -9.90
N PRO A 144 -9.59 7.61 -10.37
CA PRO A 144 -11.00 7.83 -10.12
C PRO A 144 -11.77 6.53 -10.38
N VAL A 145 -12.63 6.14 -9.43
CA VAL A 145 -13.40 4.91 -9.58
C VAL A 145 -14.19 4.98 -10.89
N ASP A 146 -13.87 4.08 -11.81
CA ASP A 146 -14.68 3.88 -13.01
C ASP A 146 -15.87 3.00 -12.63
N VAL A 147 -16.97 3.67 -12.30
CA VAL A 147 -18.23 3.02 -11.90
C VAL A 147 -18.74 2.09 -13.00
N LYS A 148 -18.67 2.51 -14.27
CA LYS A 148 -19.15 1.70 -15.40
C LYS A 148 -18.33 0.42 -15.58
N ALA A 149 -17.01 0.51 -15.46
CA ALA A 149 -16.13 -0.67 -15.50
C ALA A 149 -16.36 -1.58 -14.30
N ALA A 150 -16.57 -1.03 -13.10
CA ALA A 150 -16.87 -1.80 -11.89
C ALA A 150 -18.19 -2.55 -12.00
N GLU A 151 -19.27 -1.88 -12.43
CA GLU A 151 -20.58 -2.50 -12.71
C GLU A 151 -20.48 -3.60 -13.76
N THR A 152 -19.74 -3.34 -14.83
CA THR A 152 -19.53 -4.30 -15.90
C THR A 152 -18.87 -5.58 -15.37
N LEU A 153 -17.81 -5.43 -14.57
CA LEU A 153 -17.14 -6.58 -13.93
C LEU A 153 -18.08 -7.32 -12.96
N ALA A 154 -18.87 -6.59 -12.19
CA ALA A 154 -19.85 -7.17 -11.28
C ALA A 154 -20.90 -8.02 -12.02
N ARG A 155 -21.40 -7.54 -13.16
CA ARG A 155 -22.34 -8.29 -14.03
C ARG A 155 -21.68 -9.52 -14.63
N GLN A 156 -20.48 -9.38 -15.19
CA GLN A 156 -19.70 -10.48 -15.77
C GLN A 156 -19.40 -11.57 -14.74
N SER A 157 -19.13 -11.17 -13.51
CA SER A 157 -18.85 -12.07 -12.38
C SER A 157 -20.11 -12.60 -11.71
N ARG A 158 -21.29 -12.22 -12.19
CA ARG A 158 -22.60 -12.61 -11.66
C ARG A 158 -22.87 -12.16 -10.21
N CYS A 159 -22.13 -11.18 -9.70
CA CYS A 159 -22.31 -10.66 -8.34
C CYS A 159 -23.72 -10.15 -8.10
N LEU A 160 -24.34 -9.53 -9.13
CA LEU A 160 -25.68 -8.95 -9.05
C LEU A 160 -26.82 -9.98 -8.99
N LYS A 161 -26.53 -11.28 -9.09
CA LYS A 161 -27.51 -12.33 -8.80
C LYS A 161 -27.89 -12.29 -7.32
N CYS A 162 -26.88 -12.29 -6.44
CA CYS A 162 -27.05 -12.36 -4.99
C CYS A 162 -26.96 -10.99 -4.30
N HIS A 163 -26.40 -9.96 -4.96
CA HIS A 163 -26.25 -8.61 -4.41
C HIS A 163 -27.01 -7.56 -5.22
N ALA A 164 -27.34 -6.47 -4.56
CA ALA A 164 -27.72 -5.21 -5.20
C ALA A 164 -26.98 -4.06 -4.50
N VAL A 165 -27.01 -2.86 -5.09
CA VAL A 165 -26.37 -1.69 -4.50
C VAL A 165 -27.09 -1.27 -3.21
N ASP A 166 -28.40 -1.11 -3.27
CA ASP A 166 -29.22 -0.49 -2.21
C ASP A 166 -30.09 -1.48 -1.43
N VAL A 167 -30.31 -2.67 -1.98
CA VAL A 167 -31.30 -3.62 -1.43
C VAL A 167 -30.63 -4.96 -1.15
N LYS A 168 -30.87 -5.50 0.04
CA LYS A 168 -30.47 -6.87 0.40
C LYS A 168 -31.21 -7.88 -0.49
N LYS A 169 -30.47 -8.87 -0.99
CA LYS A 169 -30.97 -10.06 -1.67
C LYS A 169 -30.55 -11.31 -0.86
N GLU A 170 -30.04 -12.34 -1.52
CA GLU A 170 -29.38 -13.46 -0.85
C GLU A 170 -28.13 -13.02 -0.11
N GLY A 171 -27.35 -12.11 -0.71
CA GLY A 171 -26.24 -11.41 -0.08
C GLY A 171 -26.62 -10.01 0.38
N PRO A 172 -25.79 -9.36 1.23
CA PRO A 172 -26.04 -8.02 1.73
C PRO A 172 -26.05 -6.99 0.60
N ALA A 173 -26.79 -5.89 0.82
CA ALA A 173 -26.66 -4.71 -0.04
C ALA A 173 -25.22 -4.19 -0.02
N TRP A 174 -24.71 -3.71 -1.13
CA TRP A 174 -23.32 -3.21 -1.16
C TRP A 174 -23.11 -1.94 -0.35
N LYS A 175 -24.15 -1.12 -0.16
CA LYS A 175 -24.11 -0.01 0.80
C LYS A 175 -23.91 -0.50 2.24
N ASP A 176 -24.53 -1.61 2.63
CA ASP A 176 -24.34 -2.20 3.95
C ASP A 176 -22.90 -2.77 4.10
N VAL A 177 -22.37 -3.35 3.02
CA VAL A 177 -20.97 -3.78 2.99
C VAL A 177 -20.05 -2.57 3.16
N ALA A 178 -20.27 -1.48 2.44
CA ALA A 178 -19.50 -0.24 2.59
C ALA A 178 -19.58 0.31 4.02
N ALA A 179 -20.77 0.38 4.57
CA ALA A 179 -20.99 0.85 5.96
C ALA A 179 -20.27 -0.04 6.99
N LYS A 180 -20.29 -1.37 6.82
CA LYS A 180 -19.59 -2.32 7.69
C LYS A 180 -18.07 -2.09 7.70
N TYR A 181 -17.51 -1.69 6.58
CA TYR A 181 -16.07 -1.44 6.44
C TYR A 181 -15.67 0.01 6.72
N LEU A 182 -16.64 0.90 6.97
CA LEU A 182 -16.38 2.31 7.26
C LEU A 182 -15.45 2.45 8.48
N GLY A 183 -14.31 3.13 8.30
CA GLY A 183 -13.28 3.28 9.34
C GLY A 183 -12.42 2.04 9.61
N SER A 184 -12.66 0.94 8.90
CA SER A 184 -11.89 -0.29 9.07
C SER A 184 -10.57 -0.21 8.29
N LEU A 185 -9.44 -0.31 8.99
CA LEU A 185 -8.14 -0.45 8.32
C LEU A 185 -8.04 -1.80 7.61
N GLY A 186 -7.51 -1.79 6.38
CA GLY A 186 -7.39 -2.99 5.55
C GLY A 186 -8.73 -3.49 4.99
N ALA A 187 -9.74 -2.62 4.90
CA ALA A 187 -11.04 -2.94 4.30
C ALA A 187 -10.90 -3.43 2.85
N GLU A 188 -10.06 -2.73 2.08
CA GLU A 188 -9.77 -3.07 0.69
C GLU A 188 -9.16 -4.46 0.56
N ASP A 189 -8.11 -4.77 1.31
CA ASP A 189 -7.48 -6.09 1.33
C ASP A 189 -8.45 -7.21 1.73
N LYS A 190 -9.31 -6.93 2.70
CA LYS A 190 -10.31 -7.90 3.14
C LYS A 190 -11.33 -8.17 2.06
N LEU A 191 -11.84 -7.11 1.42
CA LEU A 191 -12.83 -7.24 0.37
C LEU A 191 -12.20 -7.82 -0.90
N TYR A 192 -10.98 -7.38 -1.27
CA TYR A 192 -10.23 -7.96 -2.38
C TYR A 192 -10.06 -9.49 -2.21
N ARG A 193 -9.59 -9.92 -1.03
CA ARG A 193 -9.47 -11.36 -0.74
C ARG A 193 -10.81 -12.07 -0.74
N HIS A 194 -11.87 -11.43 -0.24
CA HIS A 194 -13.20 -12.03 -0.25
C HIS A 194 -13.67 -12.34 -1.67
N VAL A 195 -13.52 -11.40 -2.60
CA VAL A 195 -13.98 -11.58 -3.98
C VAL A 195 -13.04 -12.41 -4.86
N THR A 196 -11.80 -12.66 -4.42
CA THR A 196 -10.79 -13.42 -5.21
C THR A 196 -10.53 -14.83 -4.72
N THR A 197 -10.82 -15.15 -3.45
CA THR A 197 -10.46 -16.45 -2.86
C THR A 197 -11.66 -17.34 -2.55
N GLY A 198 -12.88 -16.89 -2.79
CA GLY A 198 -14.09 -17.68 -2.54
C GLY A 198 -14.27 -18.03 -1.07
N ARG A 199 -13.91 -17.11 -0.15
CA ARG A 199 -14.12 -17.33 1.29
C ARG A 199 -15.56 -17.69 1.59
N LYS A 200 -15.76 -18.57 2.56
CA LYS A 200 -17.10 -18.91 3.02
C LYS A 200 -17.88 -17.67 3.42
N ALA A 201 -19.07 -17.54 2.89
CA ALA A 201 -20.08 -16.57 3.29
C ALA A 201 -21.18 -17.32 4.05
N ARG A 202 -21.69 -16.69 5.12
CA ARG A 202 -22.80 -17.22 5.87
C ARG A 202 -24.07 -16.49 5.46
N SER A 203 -25.08 -17.23 5.02
CA SER A 203 -26.43 -16.73 4.79
C SER A 203 -27.19 -16.54 6.12
N ASP A 204 -28.34 -15.83 6.07
CA ASP A 204 -29.14 -15.53 7.27
C ASP A 204 -29.71 -16.78 7.95
N ASP A 205 -29.94 -17.85 7.21
CA ASP A 205 -30.36 -19.14 7.73
C ASP A 205 -29.22 -19.95 8.39
N GLY A 206 -27.99 -19.37 8.43
CA GLY A 206 -26.82 -19.98 9.04
C GLY A 206 -26.05 -20.91 8.12
N HIS A 207 -26.52 -21.12 6.88
CA HIS A 207 -25.80 -21.93 5.89
C HIS A 207 -24.51 -21.24 5.45
N GLU A 208 -23.43 -22.03 5.32
CA GLU A 208 -22.14 -21.52 4.84
C GLU A 208 -21.83 -22.10 3.48
N GLU A 209 -21.61 -21.24 2.50
CA GLU A 209 -21.18 -21.64 1.17
C GLU A 209 -19.98 -20.83 0.69
N SER A 210 -19.28 -21.36 -0.31
CA SER A 210 -18.15 -20.62 -0.90
C SER A 210 -18.69 -19.44 -1.73
N HIS A 211 -18.22 -18.23 -1.40
CA HIS A 211 -18.58 -17.03 -2.15
C HIS A 211 -18.01 -17.13 -3.60
N PRO A 212 -18.81 -16.88 -4.64
CA PRO A 212 -18.34 -16.88 -6.01
C PRO A 212 -17.19 -15.88 -6.21
N ILE A 213 -16.16 -16.29 -6.93
CA ILE A 213 -15.02 -15.42 -7.22
C ILE A 213 -15.25 -14.55 -8.46
N VAL A 214 -14.60 -13.40 -8.46
CA VAL A 214 -14.62 -12.47 -9.60
C VAL A 214 -13.97 -13.09 -10.85
N LYS A 215 -14.57 -12.85 -12.03
CA LYS A 215 -14.13 -13.46 -13.31
C LYS A 215 -13.00 -12.67 -13.99
N THR A 216 -11.97 -12.33 -13.26
CA THR A 216 -10.74 -11.73 -13.78
C THR A 216 -9.60 -12.01 -12.82
N ARG A 217 -8.36 -11.96 -13.31
CA ARG A 217 -7.13 -11.96 -12.51
C ARG A 217 -6.41 -10.61 -12.58
N ASP A 218 -6.98 -9.66 -13.30
CA ASP A 218 -6.44 -8.31 -13.43
C ASP A 218 -6.65 -7.54 -12.11
N PRO A 219 -5.58 -7.22 -11.38
CA PRO A 219 -5.67 -6.58 -10.07
C PRO A 219 -6.29 -5.18 -10.16
N ASP A 220 -6.06 -4.42 -11.24
CA ASP A 220 -6.57 -3.06 -11.36
C ASP A 220 -8.09 -3.06 -11.52
N ARG A 221 -8.62 -4.00 -12.30
CA ARG A 221 -10.08 -4.17 -12.46
C ARG A 221 -10.72 -4.64 -11.16
N ILE A 222 -10.07 -5.53 -10.41
CA ILE A 222 -10.56 -6.00 -9.10
C ILE A 222 -10.54 -4.86 -8.10
N ASN A 223 -9.45 -4.10 -8.03
CA ASN A 223 -9.33 -2.94 -7.14
C ASN A 223 -10.37 -1.87 -7.46
N ASN A 224 -10.64 -1.62 -8.75
CA ASN A 224 -11.69 -0.69 -9.15
C ASN A 224 -13.08 -1.12 -8.66
N LEU A 225 -13.42 -2.41 -8.77
CA LEU A 225 -14.66 -2.97 -8.24
C LEU A 225 -14.73 -2.84 -6.71
N VAL A 226 -13.67 -3.20 -6.01
CA VAL A 226 -13.57 -3.11 -4.54
C VAL A 226 -13.73 -1.66 -4.08
N ASN A 227 -13.02 -0.73 -4.71
CA ASN A 227 -13.08 0.69 -4.40
C ASN A 227 -14.48 1.28 -4.69
N TRP A 228 -15.12 0.85 -5.78
CA TRP A 228 -16.50 1.24 -6.05
C TRP A 228 -17.44 0.78 -4.94
N ILE A 229 -17.41 -0.50 -4.55
CA ILE A 229 -18.25 -1.00 -3.46
C ILE A 229 -17.99 -0.22 -2.17
N LEU A 230 -16.73 0.00 -1.80
CA LEU A 230 -16.37 0.73 -0.58
C LEU A 230 -16.72 2.23 -0.64
N SER A 231 -16.96 2.80 -1.82
CA SER A 231 -17.35 4.20 -2.01
C SER A 231 -18.84 4.47 -1.91
N LEU A 232 -19.66 3.44 -1.87
CA LEU A 232 -21.13 3.57 -1.78
C LEU A 232 -21.58 4.14 -0.43
N LYS A 233 -22.63 4.97 -0.47
CA LYS A 233 -23.21 5.66 0.71
C LYS A 233 -24.68 5.30 0.86
#